data_99f0fd23bbd29df82c1cddb70b31347d
#
_entry.id   99f0fd23bbd29df82c1cddb70b31347d
#
_cell.length_a   1.000
_cell.length_b   1.000
_cell.length_c   1.000
_cell.angle_alpha   90.00
_cell.angle_beta   90.00
_cell.angle_gamma   90.00
#
_symmetry.space_group_name_H-M   'P 1'
#
loop_
_entity.id
_entity.type
_entity.pdbx_description
1 polymer ?
#
loop_
_entity_poly.entity_id
_entity_poly.type
_entity_poly.pdbx_seq_one_letter_code
_entity_poly.pdbx_strand_id
1 'polypeptide(L)'
;CPLRRQNDNVKRSTFKPDELASLFLQFDSRRMVDGLFLSSGSDGSPDAAMQEVLKTAGILREKYRYNGYIHLKILPGASYDIVEEAARLANRVSINLETPNAERLDEVSGEKSFFRDIVMRMEWIEQLRQERGWLPSGQSTQLVVGVGQETDKEILKTSSWLYRDISLNRVYYGAFAPAAGTPLEGQSPTAPRRQQRLYQSDWLLSEYGFGFEELP
;
A
#
# COMPACT_ATOMS: atom_id res chain seq x y z
N CYS A 1 -8.77 -3.38 9.95
CA CYS A 1 -8.86 -4.27 8.79
C CYS A 1 -9.60 -5.56 9.18
N PRO A 2 -10.65 -5.98 8.45
CA PRO A 2 -11.35 -7.23 8.75
C PRO A 2 -10.46 -8.47 8.63
N LEU A 3 -9.43 -8.41 7.81
CA LEU A 3 -8.49 -9.51 7.56
C LEU A 3 -7.34 -9.59 8.58
N ARG A 4 -7.39 -8.81 9.67
CA ARG A 4 -6.36 -8.89 10.71
C ARG A 4 -6.28 -10.31 11.30
N ARG A 5 -5.06 -10.72 11.71
CA ARG A 5 -4.78 -12.08 12.21
C ARG A 5 -5.73 -12.54 13.34
N GLN A 6 -6.02 -11.63 14.28
CA GLN A 6 -6.85 -11.91 15.46
C GLN A 6 -8.36 -11.94 15.18
N ASN A 7 -8.81 -11.71 13.93
CA ASN A 7 -10.23 -11.79 13.60
C ASN A 7 -10.57 -13.18 13.06
N ASP A 8 -11.12 -14.04 13.91
CA ASP A 8 -11.51 -15.41 13.56
C ASP A 8 -12.84 -15.50 12.81
N ASN A 9 -13.56 -14.38 12.70
CA ASN A 9 -14.86 -14.32 12.00
C ASN A 9 -14.73 -14.29 10.48
N VAL A 10 -13.49 -14.22 9.95
CA VAL A 10 -13.24 -14.11 8.50
C VAL A 10 -12.69 -15.42 7.96
N LYS A 11 -13.42 -16.01 7.02
CA LYS A 11 -12.94 -17.18 6.28
C LYS A 11 -11.78 -16.75 5.35
N ARG A 12 -10.62 -17.37 5.50
CA ARG A 12 -9.42 -17.12 4.72
C ARG A 12 -9.16 -18.27 3.74
N SER A 13 -8.60 -17.91 2.59
CA SER A 13 -8.08 -18.87 1.63
C SER A 13 -6.66 -18.46 1.23
N THR A 14 -5.80 -19.43 1.01
CA THR A 14 -4.42 -19.22 0.56
C THR A 14 -4.25 -19.88 -0.79
N PHE A 15 -3.74 -19.14 -1.76
CA PHE A 15 -3.32 -19.67 -3.04
C PHE A 15 -1.83 -20.01 -3.03
N LYS A 16 -1.45 -21.09 -3.67
CA LYS A 16 -0.04 -21.36 -3.97
C LYS A 16 0.42 -20.48 -5.14
N PRO A 17 1.68 -20.06 -5.19
CA PRO A 17 2.19 -19.16 -6.23
C PRO A 17 1.90 -19.62 -7.67
N ASP A 18 2.13 -20.89 -7.99
CA ASP A 18 1.86 -21.45 -9.33
C ASP A 18 0.36 -21.46 -9.66
N GLU A 19 -0.48 -21.77 -8.69
CA GLU A 19 -1.94 -21.77 -8.83
C GLU A 19 -2.45 -20.35 -9.11
N LEU A 20 -1.99 -19.37 -8.33
CA LEU A 20 -2.39 -17.98 -8.48
C LEU A 20 -1.91 -17.40 -9.82
N ALA A 21 -0.66 -17.68 -10.21
CA ALA A 21 -0.11 -17.25 -11.49
C ALA A 21 -0.91 -17.85 -12.67
N SER A 22 -1.23 -19.14 -12.60
CA SER A 22 -2.05 -19.81 -13.63
C SER A 22 -3.46 -19.23 -13.71
N LEU A 23 -4.10 -18.99 -12.58
CA LEU A 23 -5.44 -18.39 -12.50
C LEU A 23 -5.44 -16.98 -13.10
N PHE A 24 -4.47 -16.16 -12.73
CA PHE A 24 -4.33 -14.80 -13.28
C PHE A 24 -4.20 -14.84 -14.82
N LEU A 25 -3.34 -15.70 -15.38
CA LEU A 25 -3.16 -15.80 -16.82
C LEU A 25 -4.42 -16.26 -17.56
N GLN A 26 -5.29 -17.06 -16.94
CA GLN A 26 -6.57 -17.42 -17.52
C GLN A 26 -7.51 -16.21 -17.63
N PHE A 27 -7.51 -15.30 -16.65
CA PHE A 27 -8.27 -14.05 -16.74
C PHE A 27 -7.68 -13.08 -17.77
N ASP A 28 -6.35 -12.93 -17.77
CA ASP A 28 -5.63 -12.07 -18.71
C ASP A 28 -5.84 -12.50 -20.17
N SER A 29 -5.69 -13.79 -20.47
CA SER A 29 -5.92 -14.34 -21.81
C SER A 29 -7.35 -14.13 -22.33
N ARG A 30 -8.31 -14.05 -21.44
CA ARG A 30 -9.73 -13.74 -21.74
C ARG A 30 -10.04 -12.24 -21.74
N ARG A 31 -9.04 -11.38 -21.52
CA ARG A 31 -9.19 -9.92 -21.40
C ARG A 31 -10.20 -9.50 -20.32
N MET A 32 -10.26 -10.25 -19.23
CA MET A 32 -11.12 -9.96 -18.08
C MET A 32 -10.46 -9.01 -17.07
N VAL A 33 -9.14 -8.81 -17.17
CA VAL A 33 -8.32 -7.97 -16.30
C VAL A 33 -7.26 -7.25 -17.13
N ASP A 34 -6.85 -6.05 -16.66
CA ASP A 34 -5.83 -5.21 -17.31
C ASP A 34 -4.46 -5.32 -16.62
N GLY A 35 -4.38 -6.07 -15.52
CA GLY A 35 -3.15 -6.27 -14.75
C GLY A 35 -3.41 -6.94 -13.41
N LEU A 36 -2.35 -7.08 -12.63
CA LEU A 36 -2.37 -7.75 -11.34
C LEU A 36 -2.01 -6.78 -10.22
N PHE A 37 -2.88 -6.65 -9.22
CA PHE A 37 -2.53 -6.14 -7.91
C PHE A 37 -2.43 -7.31 -6.93
N LEU A 38 -1.24 -7.51 -6.35
CA LEU A 38 -0.97 -8.62 -5.46
C LEU A 38 -0.59 -8.14 -4.06
N SER A 39 -1.29 -8.66 -3.08
CA SER A 39 -1.10 -8.36 -1.67
C SER A 39 -1.22 -9.66 -0.85
N SER A 40 -0.54 -9.72 0.28
CA SER A 40 -0.66 -10.80 1.25
C SER A 40 -1.12 -10.27 2.61
N GLY A 41 -1.77 -11.12 3.39
CA GLY A 41 -1.89 -10.91 4.83
C GLY A 41 -0.54 -11.20 5.50
N SER A 42 -0.29 -10.58 6.66
CA SER A 42 0.86 -10.92 7.50
C SER A 42 0.50 -12.14 8.34
N ASP A 43 1.03 -13.31 7.98
CA ASP A 43 1.07 -14.48 8.85
C ASP A 43 2.53 -14.84 9.07
N GLY A 44 3.03 -14.62 10.29
CA GLY A 44 4.44 -14.76 10.60
C GLY A 44 5.27 -13.52 10.29
N SER A 45 6.49 -13.68 9.74
CA SER A 45 7.35 -12.56 9.40
C SER A 45 6.92 -11.88 8.09
N PRO A 46 7.11 -10.55 7.95
CA PRO A 46 6.85 -9.84 6.71
C PRO A 46 7.56 -10.47 5.50
N ASP A 47 8.81 -10.91 5.68
CA ASP A 47 9.61 -11.50 4.61
C ASP A 47 9.04 -12.84 4.13
N ALA A 48 8.60 -13.71 5.04
CA ALA A 48 8.00 -14.99 4.66
C ALA A 48 6.73 -14.80 3.83
N ALA A 49 5.86 -13.88 4.25
CA ALA A 49 4.65 -13.55 3.50
C ALA A 49 4.96 -12.92 2.13
N MET A 50 5.96 -12.03 2.09
CA MET A 50 6.41 -11.41 0.84
C MET A 50 7.06 -12.39 -0.13
N GLN A 51 7.78 -13.41 0.35
CA GLN A 51 8.36 -14.44 -0.51
C GLN A 51 7.32 -15.16 -1.37
N GLU A 52 6.12 -15.46 -0.83
CA GLU A 52 5.05 -16.07 -1.62
C GLU A 52 4.49 -15.11 -2.69
N VAL A 53 4.39 -13.81 -2.36
CA VAL A 53 4.03 -12.75 -3.31
C VAL A 53 5.07 -12.65 -4.43
N LEU A 54 6.36 -12.61 -4.08
CA LEU A 54 7.48 -12.53 -5.02
C LEU A 54 7.59 -13.77 -5.91
N LYS A 55 7.41 -14.99 -5.36
CA LYS A 55 7.35 -16.22 -6.15
C LYS A 55 6.26 -16.14 -7.23
N THR A 56 5.07 -15.65 -6.87
CA THR A 56 3.98 -15.50 -7.85
C THR A 56 4.37 -14.54 -8.97
N ALA A 57 4.90 -13.36 -8.61
CA ALA A 57 5.35 -12.36 -9.59
C ALA A 57 6.52 -12.87 -10.44
N GLY A 58 7.49 -13.57 -9.84
CA GLY A 58 8.62 -14.21 -10.53
C GLY A 58 8.16 -15.25 -11.54
N ILE A 59 7.22 -16.14 -11.16
CA ILE A 59 6.62 -17.11 -12.08
C ILE A 59 5.99 -16.40 -13.29
N LEU A 60 5.25 -15.33 -13.08
CA LEU A 60 4.65 -14.55 -14.16
C LEU A 60 5.72 -13.95 -15.08
N ARG A 61 6.74 -13.29 -14.52
CA ARG A 61 7.80 -12.62 -15.29
C ARG A 61 8.74 -13.60 -16.00
N GLU A 62 9.22 -14.62 -15.30
CA GLU A 62 10.32 -15.45 -15.75
C GLU A 62 9.84 -16.70 -16.51
N LYS A 63 8.85 -17.42 -15.98
CA LYS A 63 8.32 -18.64 -16.59
C LYS A 63 7.34 -18.33 -17.74
N TYR A 64 6.41 -17.40 -17.51
CA TYR A 64 5.36 -17.10 -18.48
C TYR A 64 5.64 -15.86 -19.35
N ARG A 65 6.75 -15.15 -19.10
CA ARG A 65 7.14 -13.93 -19.84
C ARG A 65 6.04 -12.86 -19.90
N TYR A 66 5.23 -12.78 -18.84
CA TYR A 66 4.18 -11.77 -18.74
C TYR A 66 4.77 -10.38 -18.63
N ASN A 67 4.49 -9.51 -19.61
CA ASN A 67 5.00 -8.13 -19.68
C ASN A 67 3.99 -7.07 -19.28
N GLY A 68 2.76 -7.48 -18.88
CA GLY A 68 1.71 -6.57 -18.47
C GLY A 68 1.95 -5.97 -17.07
N TYR A 69 0.98 -5.21 -16.59
CA TYR A 69 1.08 -4.46 -15.35
C TYR A 69 1.03 -5.38 -14.11
N ILE A 70 2.02 -5.24 -13.25
CA ILE A 70 2.06 -5.86 -11.90
C ILE A 70 2.28 -4.77 -10.85
N HIS A 71 1.40 -4.72 -9.87
CA HIS A 71 1.53 -3.89 -8.67
C HIS A 71 1.66 -4.79 -7.45
N LEU A 72 2.76 -4.67 -6.71
CA LEU A 72 2.99 -5.45 -5.49
C LEU A 72 2.84 -4.56 -4.25
N LYS A 73 2.06 -5.04 -3.29
CA LYS A 73 1.96 -4.39 -1.97
C LYS A 73 3.01 -4.96 -1.04
N ILE A 74 3.97 -4.14 -0.66
CA ILE A 74 5.03 -4.48 0.28
C ILE A 74 4.48 -4.41 1.71
N LEU A 75 4.84 -5.38 2.53
CA LEU A 75 4.47 -5.40 3.95
C LEU A 75 5.43 -4.52 4.78
N PRO A 76 4.90 -3.76 5.75
CA PRO A 76 5.74 -3.05 6.71
C PRO A 76 6.74 -4.00 7.39
N GLY A 77 7.98 -3.55 7.54
CA GLY A 77 9.04 -4.35 8.15
C GLY A 77 9.77 -5.32 7.21
N ALA A 78 9.39 -5.42 5.93
CA ALA A 78 10.10 -6.24 4.96
C ALA A 78 11.60 -5.84 4.85
N SER A 79 12.48 -6.81 4.64
CA SER A 79 13.91 -6.57 4.46
C SER A 79 14.23 -5.86 3.14
N TYR A 80 15.44 -5.29 3.05
CA TYR A 80 15.89 -4.62 1.82
C TYR A 80 15.85 -5.53 0.60
N ASP A 81 16.33 -6.77 0.72
CA ASP A 81 16.36 -7.74 -0.38
C ASP A 81 14.95 -8.05 -0.91
N ILE A 82 13.96 -8.13 -0.03
CA ILE A 82 12.55 -8.31 -0.39
C ILE A 82 12.01 -7.07 -1.14
N VAL A 83 12.36 -5.88 -0.68
CA VAL A 83 11.97 -4.62 -1.32
C VAL A 83 12.62 -4.49 -2.70
N GLU A 84 13.91 -4.81 -2.82
CA GLU A 84 14.66 -4.78 -4.08
C GLU A 84 14.04 -5.76 -5.10
N GLU A 85 13.77 -7.00 -4.70
CA GLU A 85 13.16 -7.99 -5.59
C GLU A 85 11.74 -7.60 -6.01
N ALA A 86 10.95 -7.02 -5.09
CA ALA A 86 9.62 -6.50 -5.43
C ALA A 86 9.72 -5.37 -6.46
N ALA A 87 10.68 -4.45 -6.29
CA ALA A 87 10.91 -3.35 -7.23
C ALA A 87 11.35 -3.85 -8.61
N ARG A 88 12.15 -4.92 -8.67
CA ARG A 88 12.60 -5.54 -9.93
C ARG A 88 11.46 -6.16 -10.72
N LEU A 89 10.51 -6.80 -10.04
CA LEU A 89 9.43 -7.58 -10.66
C LEU A 89 8.20 -6.74 -11.02
N ALA A 90 7.99 -5.62 -10.33
CA ALA A 90 6.76 -4.83 -10.43
C ALA A 90 6.88 -3.63 -11.36
N ASN A 91 5.74 -3.17 -11.88
CA ASN A 91 5.63 -1.84 -12.49
C ASN A 91 5.40 -0.75 -11.44
N ARG A 92 4.69 -1.11 -10.37
CA ARG A 92 4.42 -0.27 -9.20
C ARG A 92 4.54 -1.08 -7.93
N VAL A 93 5.01 -0.45 -6.87
CA VAL A 93 4.89 -0.99 -5.52
C VAL A 93 4.11 -0.04 -4.63
N SER A 94 3.56 -0.56 -3.54
CA SER A 94 2.94 0.27 -2.51
C SER A 94 3.27 -0.27 -1.12
N ILE A 95 3.35 0.64 -0.17
CA ILE A 95 3.34 0.31 1.26
C ILE A 95 2.37 1.26 1.95
N ASN A 96 1.42 0.73 2.70
CA ASN A 96 0.42 1.56 3.34
C ASN A 96 1.01 2.26 4.57
N LEU A 97 0.87 3.57 4.62
CA LEU A 97 1.22 4.39 5.77
C LEU A 97 0.16 4.26 6.89
N GLU A 98 -1.09 4.04 6.51
CA GLU A 98 -2.30 3.89 7.32
C GLU A 98 -2.73 5.19 8.02
N THR A 99 -1.79 5.89 8.68
CA THR A 99 -2.01 7.14 9.43
C THR A 99 -1.00 8.21 9.03
N PRO A 100 -1.24 9.51 9.30
CA PRO A 100 -0.36 10.57 8.83
C PRO A 100 0.99 10.66 9.57
N ASN A 101 1.11 10.12 10.77
CA ASN A 101 2.34 10.21 11.57
C ASN A 101 2.46 9.07 12.58
N ALA A 102 3.60 9.01 13.28
CA ALA A 102 3.91 7.96 14.24
C ALA A 102 2.93 7.96 15.42
N GLU A 103 2.57 9.12 15.97
CA GLU A 103 1.63 9.25 17.09
C GLU A 103 0.27 8.61 16.73
N ARG A 104 -0.26 8.93 15.56
CA ARG A 104 -1.52 8.36 15.07
C ARG A 104 -1.41 6.88 14.74
N LEU A 105 -0.23 6.41 14.31
CA LEU A 105 -0.02 4.98 14.08
C LEU A 105 -0.04 4.20 15.40
N ASP A 106 0.59 4.72 16.44
CA ASP A 106 0.63 4.11 17.77
C ASP A 106 -0.78 3.99 18.40
N GLU A 107 -1.67 4.97 18.14
CA GLU A 107 -3.08 4.89 18.57
C GLU A 107 -3.84 3.69 17.98
N VAL A 108 -3.52 3.28 16.75
CA VAL A 108 -4.27 2.26 16.01
C VAL A 108 -3.53 0.93 15.85
N SER A 109 -2.21 0.91 15.98
CA SER A 109 -1.36 -0.25 15.78
C SER A 109 -0.02 -0.12 16.48
N GLY A 110 0.09 -0.49 17.75
CA GLY A 110 1.35 -0.47 18.50
C GLY A 110 2.40 -1.51 18.07
N GLU A 111 2.14 -2.28 17.02
CA GLU A 111 3.05 -3.33 16.54
C GLU A 111 4.03 -2.86 15.45
N LYS A 112 3.80 -1.67 14.86
CA LYS A 112 4.56 -1.16 13.70
C LYS A 112 5.22 0.17 14.04
N SER A 113 6.48 0.34 13.65
CA SER A 113 7.15 1.63 13.71
C SER A 113 6.92 2.40 12.40
N PHE A 114 6.37 3.60 12.51
CA PHE A 114 6.11 4.48 11.36
C PHE A 114 7.37 4.71 10.51
N PHE A 115 8.46 5.09 11.15
CA PHE A 115 9.70 5.36 10.42
C PHE A 115 10.44 4.09 10.04
N ARG A 116 10.73 3.22 11.02
CA ARG A 116 11.56 2.05 10.79
C ARG A 116 10.89 1.04 9.85
N ASP A 117 9.58 0.76 10.02
CA ASP A 117 8.94 -0.32 9.29
C ASP A 117 8.25 0.13 8.00
N ILE A 118 7.95 1.44 7.84
CA ILE A 118 7.24 1.96 6.68
C ILE A 118 8.08 2.97 5.90
N VAL A 119 8.40 4.13 6.48
CA VAL A 119 9.07 5.24 5.76
C VAL A 119 10.41 4.81 5.19
N MET A 120 11.24 4.14 5.96
CA MET A 120 12.53 3.61 5.49
C MET A 120 12.39 2.74 4.23
N ARG A 121 11.32 1.95 4.11
CA ARG A 121 11.06 1.15 2.90
C ARG A 121 10.67 2.03 1.72
N MET A 122 9.91 3.09 1.95
CA MET A 122 9.58 4.06 0.90
C MET A 122 10.83 4.76 0.36
N GLU A 123 11.78 5.09 1.24
CA GLU A 123 13.08 5.65 0.85
C GLU A 123 13.91 4.66 0.02
N TRP A 124 13.98 3.37 0.42
CA TRP A 124 14.64 2.33 -0.37
C TRP A 124 14.01 2.14 -1.75
N ILE A 125 12.68 2.16 -1.82
CA ILE A 125 11.96 2.06 -3.10
C ILE A 125 12.35 3.21 -4.02
N GLU A 126 12.38 4.44 -3.52
CA GLU A 126 12.76 5.61 -4.32
C GLU A 126 14.22 5.55 -4.74
N GLN A 127 15.12 5.15 -3.85
CA GLN A 127 16.54 4.93 -4.19
C GLN A 127 16.68 3.91 -5.33
N LEU A 128 16.03 2.75 -5.22
CA LEU A 128 16.04 1.72 -6.26
C LEU A 128 15.47 2.22 -7.59
N ARG A 129 14.41 3.02 -7.54
CA ARG A 129 13.82 3.64 -8.73
C ARG A 129 14.81 4.56 -9.43
N GLN A 130 15.53 5.37 -8.68
CA GLN A 130 16.54 6.30 -9.23
C GLN A 130 17.77 5.57 -9.74
N GLU A 131 18.33 4.63 -8.99
CA GLU A 131 19.57 3.93 -9.31
C GLU A 131 19.42 2.88 -10.43
N ARG A 132 18.27 2.17 -10.46
CA ARG A 132 18.04 1.03 -11.35
C ARG A 132 17.11 1.34 -12.53
N GLY A 133 16.38 2.46 -12.47
CA GLY A 133 15.35 2.79 -13.45
C GLY A 133 14.13 1.83 -13.40
N TRP A 134 13.95 1.12 -12.30
CA TRP A 134 12.81 0.23 -12.10
C TRP A 134 11.55 1.01 -11.74
N LEU A 135 10.43 0.31 -11.62
CA LEU A 135 9.14 0.87 -11.21
C LEU A 135 8.67 2.04 -12.10
N PRO A 136 8.41 1.80 -13.39
CA PRO A 136 7.98 2.86 -14.32
C PRO A 136 6.69 3.57 -13.88
N SER A 137 5.86 2.94 -13.05
CA SER A 137 4.66 3.53 -12.46
C SER A 137 4.86 3.99 -10.99
N GLY A 138 6.10 3.94 -10.50
CA GLY A 138 6.53 4.46 -9.21
C GLY A 138 5.95 3.75 -8.00
N GLN A 139 5.81 4.49 -6.90
CA GLN A 139 5.27 3.99 -5.64
C GLN A 139 4.02 4.75 -5.20
N SER A 140 3.19 4.09 -4.39
CA SER A 140 1.99 4.67 -3.82
C SER A 140 1.79 4.24 -2.36
N THR A 141 0.96 4.99 -1.65
CA THR A 141 0.55 4.67 -0.27
C THR A 141 -0.95 4.83 -0.08
N GLN A 142 -1.43 4.38 1.06
CA GLN A 142 -2.82 4.59 1.49
C GLN A 142 -2.86 5.04 2.96
N LEU A 143 -3.67 6.05 3.21
CA LEU A 143 -4.09 6.50 4.52
C LEU A 143 -5.53 6.07 4.78
N VAL A 144 -5.84 5.68 6.01
CA VAL A 144 -7.21 5.38 6.44
C VAL A 144 -7.74 6.59 7.17
N VAL A 145 -8.66 7.29 6.54
CA VAL A 145 -9.22 8.56 7.04
C VAL A 145 -10.25 8.31 8.12
N GLY A 146 -10.05 8.89 9.30
CA GLY A 146 -10.96 8.77 10.45
C GLY A 146 -10.73 7.51 11.27
N VAL A 147 -9.59 6.85 11.13
CA VAL A 147 -9.25 5.67 11.94
C VAL A 147 -8.79 6.05 13.35
N GLY A 148 -8.20 7.23 13.52
CA GLY A 148 -7.75 7.81 14.78
C GLY A 148 -8.32 9.20 15.02
N GLN A 149 -7.57 10.03 15.73
CA GLN A 149 -7.92 11.44 16.01
C GLN A 149 -7.22 12.40 15.02
N GLU A 150 -6.76 11.89 13.87
CA GLU A 150 -6.05 12.68 12.89
C GLU A 150 -6.94 13.76 12.25
N THR A 151 -6.36 14.92 12.02
CA THR A 151 -6.98 16.05 11.32
C THR A 151 -6.70 15.97 9.81
N ASP A 152 -7.52 16.64 9.00
CA ASP A 152 -7.28 16.76 7.56
C ASP A 152 -5.97 17.51 7.28
N LYS A 153 -5.62 18.45 8.16
CA LYS A 153 -4.34 19.17 8.11
C LYS A 153 -3.14 18.27 8.27
N GLU A 154 -3.16 17.33 9.23
CA GLU A 154 -2.09 16.32 9.40
C GLU A 154 -1.98 15.44 8.16
N ILE A 155 -3.11 14.97 7.63
CA ILE A 155 -3.16 14.13 6.42
C ILE A 155 -2.52 14.84 5.23
N LEU A 156 -2.96 16.07 4.93
CA LEU A 156 -2.49 16.84 3.77
C LEU A 156 -1.03 17.27 3.90
N LYS A 157 -0.59 17.62 5.12
CA LYS A 157 0.82 17.92 5.40
C LYS A 157 1.71 16.70 5.11
N THR A 158 1.28 15.52 5.53
CA THR A 158 2.00 14.27 5.25
C THR A 158 1.98 13.94 3.77
N SER A 159 0.86 14.11 3.09
CA SER A 159 0.77 13.89 1.63
C SER A 159 1.72 14.82 0.86
N SER A 160 1.77 16.11 1.22
CA SER A 160 2.70 17.07 0.63
C SER A 160 4.16 16.67 0.84
N TRP A 161 4.52 16.23 2.05
CA TRP A 161 5.86 15.71 2.35
C TRP A 161 6.19 14.46 1.51
N LEU A 162 5.27 13.52 1.39
CA LEU A 162 5.46 12.30 0.60
C LEU A 162 5.71 12.61 -0.89
N TYR A 163 4.99 13.56 -1.45
CA TYR A 163 5.21 13.98 -2.84
C TYR A 163 6.56 14.65 -3.04
N ARG A 164 6.92 15.58 -2.14
CA ARG A 164 8.12 16.40 -2.28
C ARG A 164 9.40 15.65 -1.92
N ASP A 165 9.40 14.94 -0.79
CA ASP A 165 10.65 14.42 -0.18
C ASP A 165 10.83 12.91 -0.44
N ILE A 166 9.74 12.15 -0.65
CA ILE A 166 9.76 10.71 -0.98
C ILE A 166 9.48 10.46 -2.46
N SER A 167 9.17 11.50 -3.23
CA SER A 167 8.81 11.40 -4.66
C SER A 167 7.71 10.38 -4.93
N LEU A 168 6.73 10.31 -4.05
CA LEU A 168 5.60 9.40 -4.15
C LEU A 168 4.73 9.77 -5.37
N ASN A 169 4.23 8.76 -6.09
CA ASN A 169 3.38 9.01 -7.26
C ASN A 169 1.91 9.20 -6.90
N ARG A 170 1.44 8.57 -5.82
CA ARG A 170 0.03 8.67 -5.44
C ARG A 170 -0.20 8.36 -3.96
N VAL A 171 -0.98 9.19 -3.30
CA VAL A 171 -1.60 8.91 -2.00
C VAL A 171 -3.06 8.53 -2.20
N TYR A 172 -3.48 7.42 -1.60
CA TYR A 172 -4.87 7.00 -1.57
C TYR A 172 -5.48 7.26 -0.19
N TYR A 173 -6.72 7.71 -0.19
CA TYR A 173 -7.50 7.98 1.02
C TYR A 173 -8.64 6.98 1.11
N GLY A 174 -8.61 6.10 2.10
CA GLY A 174 -9.70 5.17 2.38
C GLY A 174 -10.54 5.66 3.54
N ALA A 175 -11.82 5.94 3.36
CA ALA A 175 -12.69 6.26 4.49
C ALA A 175 -12.74 5.07 5.46
N PHE A 176 -12.56 5.33 6.76
CA PHE A 176 -12.68 4.29 7.78
C PHE A 176 -14.11 3.73 7.80
N ALA A 177 -14.20 2.41 7.79
CA ALA A 177 -15.45 1.68 8.04
C ALA A 177 -15.19 0.64 9.13
N PRO A 178 -16.00 0.60 10.21
CA PRO A 178 -15.85 -0.38 11.25
C PRO A 178 -16.08 -1.79 10.71
N ALA A 179 -15.34 -2.76 11.26
CA ALA A 179 -15.48 -4.16 10.89
C ALA A 179 -15.69 -4.99 12.16
N ALA A 180 -16.66 -5.91 12.12
CA ALA A 180 -16.94 -6.83 13.21
C ALA A 180 -15.70 -7.67 13.57
N GLY A 181 -15.52 -7.96 14.86
CA GLY A 181 -14.37 -8.69 15.37
C GLY A 181 -13.05 -7.91 15.33
N THR A 182 -13.10 -6.58 15.26
CA THR A 182 -11.91 -5.72 15.31
C THR A 182 -11.98 -4.75 16.50
N PRO A 183 -10.84 -4.24 17.02
CA PRO A 183 -10.85 -3.33 18.17
C PRO A 183 -11.63 -2.03 17.96
N LEU A 184 -11.83 -1.61 16.70
CA LEU A 184 -12.52 -0.39 16.33
C LEU A 184 -13.92 -0.64 15.77
N GLU A 185 -14.54 -1.81 16.06
CA GLU A 185 -15.87 -2.14 15.55
C GLU A 185 -16.99 -1.20 16.06
N GLY A 186 -16.80 -0.63 17.25
CA GLY A 186 -17.73 0.34 17.85
C GLY A 186 -17.54 1.78 17.41
N GLN A 187 -16.51 2.08 16.59
CA GLN A 187 -16.25 3.43 16.13
C GLN A 187 -17.15 3.79 14.92
N SER A 188 -17.60 5.04 14.87
CA SER A 188 -18.42 5.53 13.76
C SER A 188 -17.63 5.53 12.44
N PRO A 189 -18.26 5.18 11.29
CA PRO A 189 -17.62 5.24 10.00
C PRO A 189 -17.34 6.71 9.60
N THR A 190 -16.29 6.90 8.83
CA THR A 190 -15.97 8.23 8.26
C THR A 190 -16.96 8.59 7.16
N ALA A 191 -17.47 9.82 7.20
CA ALA A 191 -18.35 10.31 6.16
C ALA A 191 -17.63 10.31 4.78
N PRO A 192 -18.22 9.74 3.71
CA PRO A 192 -17.60 9.70 2.38
C PRO A 192 -17.21 11.08 1.84
N ARG A 193 -17.92 12.12 2.26
CA ARG A 193 -17.62 13.51 1.89
C ARG A 193 -16.24 13.97 2.38
N ARG A 194 -15.78 13.53 3.57
CA ARG A 194 -14.43 13.84 4.09
C ARG A 194 -13.35 13.27 3.17
N GLN A 195 -13.48 11.99 2.82
CA GLN A 195 -12.58 11.34 1.85
C GLN A 195 -12.56 12.07 0.51
N GLN A 196 -13.73 12.43 -0.02
CA GLN A 196 -13.84 13.13 -1.30
C GLN A 196 -13.16 14.51 -1.25
N ARG A 197 -13.29 15.26 -0.15
CA ARG A 197 -12.63 16.55 0.03
C ARG A 197 -11.11 16.42 0.11
N LEU A 198 -10.61 15.39 0.79
CA LEU A 198 -9.19 15.09 0.82
C LEU A 198 -8.64 14.81 -0.59
N TYR A 199 -9.32 14.03 -1.42
CA TYR A 199 -8.92 13.84 -2.82
C TYR A 199 -8.91 15.15 -3.62
N GLN A 200 -9.86 16.06 -3.38
CA GLN A 200 -9.88 17.37 -4.04
C GLN A 200 -8.70 18.24 -3.62
N SER A 201 -8.35 18.27 -2.33
CA SER A 201 -7.19 18.99 -1.83
C SER A 201 -5.86 18.36 -2.27
N ASP A 202 -5.80 17.02 -2.28
CA ASP A 202 -4.65 16.26 -2.79
C ASP A 202 -4.37 16.58 -4.27
N TRP A 203 -5.42 16.75 -5.08
CA TRP A 203 -5.29 17.15 -6.47
C TRP A 203 -4.58 18.49 -6.64
N LEU A 204 -4.85 19.46 -5.75
CA LEU A 204 -4.13 20.75 -5.74
C LEU A 204 -2.64 20.55 -5.44
N LEU A 205 -2.29 19.65 -4.53
CA LEU A 205 -0.90 19.34 -4.18
C LEU A 205 -0.18 18.60 -5.32
N SER A 206 -0.80 17.51 -5.84
CA SER A 206 -0.13 16.55 -6.72
C SER A 206 -0.12 16.96 -8.18
N GLU A 207 -1.17 17.63 -8.67
CA GLU A 207 -1.34 17.95 -10.09
C GLU A 207 -1.13 19.44 -10.40
N TYR A 208 -1.56 20.32 -9.47
CA TYR A 208 -1.45 21.77 -9.66
C TYR A 208 -0.20 22.37 -9.00
N GLY A 209 0.53 21.60 -8.17
CA GLY A 209 1.77 22.05 -7.56
C GLY A 209 1.60 23.08 -6.44
N PHE A 210 0.41 23.18 -5.83
CA PHE A 210 0.21 24.02 -4.64
C PHE A 210 1.07 23.52 -3.48
N GLY A 211 1.67 24.46 -2.76
CA GLY A 211 2.27 24.15 -1.46
C GLY A 211 1.20 23.87 -0.40
N PHE A 212 1.55 23.05 0.60
CA PHE A 212 0.61 22.78 1.70
C PHE A 212 0.10 24.03 2.40
N GLU A 213 0.95 25.05 2.57
CA GLU A 213 0.60 26.33 3.23
C GLU A 213 -0.36 27.21 2.39
N GLU A 214 -0.57 26.86 1.12
CA GLU A 214 -1.50 27.56 0.23
C GLU A 214 -2.90 26.95 0.24
N LEU A 215 -3.06 25.80 0.91
CA LEU A 215 -4.38 25.17 1.07
C LEU A 215 -5.19 25.92 2.13
N PRO A 216 -6.52 26.09 1.92
CA PRO A 216 -7.40 26.81 2.83
C PRO A 216 -7.62 26.10 4.18
#